data_29fc79f95680ab76edaae5881973f954
#
_entry.id   29fc79f95680ab76edaae5881973f954
#
_cell.length_a   1.000
_cell.length_b   1.000
_cell.length_c   1.000
_cell.angle_alpha   90.00
_cell.angle_beta   90.00
_cell.angle_gamma   90.00
#
_symmetry.space_group_name_H-M   'P 1'
#
loop_
_entity.id
_entity.type
_entity.pdbx_description
1 polymer ?
#
loop_
_entity_poly.entity_id
_entity_poly.type
_entity_poly.pdbx_seq_one_letter_code
_entity_poly.pdbx_strand_id
1 'polypeptide(L)'
;EVENTLNQIKDKYGQLDILVNNAAGNFISPTERLSHRAFNIVLDIVLKGTCNFSLAVGKQWINNKQKGKMLNIVTTYAWTGSGYVVPSAAAKGGVLSLTRSLAAEWAKYNINVNAIAPGPFPTKGAWDRLFPKPFRAFVDPKKRIPLGRFGEHQELANLAAYLVSDYSDYMTGEVVT
;
A
#
# COMPACT_ATOMS: atom_id res chain seq x y z
N GLU A 1 1.13 -15.08 -13.94
CA GLU A 1 -0.09 -14.79 -13.12
C GLU A 1 -0.58 -13.36 -13.33
N VAL A 2 0.26 -12.31 -13.12
CA VAL A 2 -0.14 -10.90 -13.29
C VAL A 2 -0.70 -10.65 -14.70
N GLU A 3 0.02 -11.02 -15.75
CA GLU A 3 -0.42 -10.85 -17.14
C GLU A 3 -1.77 -11.54 -17.42
N ASN A 4 -1.95 -12.76 -16.90
CA ASN A 4 -3.22 -13.48 -17.04
C ASN A 4 -4.38 -12.71 -16.37
N THR A 5 -4.14 -12.14 -15.19
CA THR A 5 -5.11 -11.31 -14.49
C THR A 5 -5.46 -10.05 -15.31
N LEU A 6 -4.47 -9.38 -15.88
CA LEU A 6 -4.69 -8.19 -16.71
C LEU A 6 -5.44 -8.51 -18.00
N ASN A 7 -5.16 -9.66 -18.63
CA ASN A 7 -5.90 -10.11 -19.80
C ASN A 7 -7.37 -10.38 -19.47
N GLN A 8 -7.66 -11.05 -18.35
CA GLN A 8 -9.03 -11.28 -17.89
C GLN A 8 -9.79 -9.97 -17.61
N ILE A 9 -9.12 -8.96 -17.02
CA ILE A 9 -9.71 -7.64 -16.80
C ILE A 9 -10.02 -6.98 -18.15
N LYS A 10 -9.07 -7.00 -19.08
CA LYS A 10 -9.24 -6.44 -20.42
C LYS A 10 -10.38 -7.09 -21.17
N ASP A 11 -10.47 -8.41 -21.16
CA ASP A 11 -11.52 -9.18 -21.84
C ASP A 11 -12.91 -8.86 -21.28
N LYS A 12 -13.00 -8.62 -19.96
CA LYS A 12 -14.27 -8.39 -19.27
C LYS A 12 -14.72 -6.93 -19.26
N TYR A 13 -13.77 -5.98 -19.12
CA TYR A 13 -14.07 -4.57 -18.87
C TYR A 13 -13.50 -3.62 -19.94
N GLY A 14 -12.72 -4.13 -20.90
CA GLY A 14 -12.11 -3.35 -21.97
C GLY A 14 -10.78 -2.71 -21.55
N GLN A 15 -10.75 -1.99 -20.44
CA GLN A 15 -9.53 -1.33 -19.96
C GLN A 15 -9.45 -1.28 -18.43
N LEU A 16 -8.28 -0.95 -17.94
CA LEU A 16 -8.00 -0.70 -16.53
C LEU A 16 -7.49 0.73 -16.38
N ASP A 17 -8.17 1.57 -15.60
CA ASP A 17 -7.82 2.99 -15.41
C ASP A 17 -7.15 3.25 -14.07
N ILE A 18 -7.43 2.41 -13.07
CA ILE A 18 -7.00 2.59 -11.69
C ILE A 18 -6.37 1.30 -11.17
N LEU A 19 -5.18 1.41 -10.57
CA LEU A 19 -4.56 0.32 -9.81
C LEU A 19 -4.42 0.70 -8.35
N VAL A 20 -5.01 -0.11 -7.46
CA VAL A 20 -4.81 0.03 -6.01
C VAL A 20 -3.99 -1.14 -5.48
N ASN A 21 -2.75 -0.88 -5.12
CA ASN A 21 -1.86 -1.86 -4.49
C ASN A 21 -2.07 -1.89 -2.98
N ASN A 22 -3.03 -2.70 -2.54
CA ASN A 22 -3.42 -2.83 -1.13
C ASN A 22 -2.99 -4.17 -0.51
N ALA A 23 -2.71 -5.19 -1.31
CA ALA A 23 -2.32 -6.52 -0.81
C ALA A 23 -1.12 -6.44 0.12
N ALA A 24 -1.25 -6.99 1.32
CA ALA A 24 -0.22 -6.97 2.33
C ALA A 24 -0.28 -8.19 3.26
N GLY A 25 0.85 -8.48 3.88
CA GLY A 25 0.96 -9.46 4.96
C GLY A 25 1.92 -8.94 6.00
N ASN A 26 1.61 -9.15 7.27
CA ASN A 26 2.47 -8.76 8.38
C ASN A 26 2.24 -9.68 9.58
N PHE A 27 3.24 -9.77 10.44
CA PHE A 27 3.19 -10.43 11.73
C PHE A 27 4.19 -9.78 12.69
N ILE A 28 3.97 -9.96 13.98
CA ILE A 28 4.87 -9.46 15.03
C ILE A 28 5.85 -10.57 15.40
N SER A 29 7.14 -10.28 15.35
CA SER A 29 8.19 -11.18 15.82
C SER A 29 9.45 -10.40 16.19
N PRO A 30 10.17 -10.80 17.27
CA PRO A 30 11.54 -10.35 17.48
C PRO A 30 12.40 -10.73 16.29
N THR A 31 13.22 -9.80 15.81
CA THR A 31 13.96 -9.97 14.54
C THR A 31 14.97 -11.12 14.62
N GLU A 32 15.60 -11.32 15.78
CA GLU A 32 16.54 -12.41 16.02
C GLU A 32 15.92 -13.81 15.95
N ARG A 33 14.58 -13.90 15.97
CA ARG A 33 13.83 -15.15 15.84
C ARG A 33 13.25 -15.36 14.43
N LEU A 34 13.43 -14.40 13.54
CA LEU A 34 12.90 -14.50 12.17
C LEU A 34 13.74 -15.44 11.32
N SER A 35 13.10 -16.39 10.65
CA SER A 35 13.74 -17.12 9.57
C SER A 35 13.81 -16.24 8.31
N HIS A 36 14.84 -16.47 7.46
CA HIS A 36 14.93 -15.83 6.14
C HIS A 36 13.67 -16.06 5.30
N ARG A 37 13.07 -17.24 5.39
CA ARG A 37 11.82 -17.56 4.70
C ARG A 37 10.65 -16.68 5.15
N ALA A 38 10.48 -16.49 6.46
CA ALA A 38 9.42 -15.63 6.99
C ALA A 38 9.61 -14.16 6.57
N PHE A 39 10.85 -13.68 6.57
CA PHE A 39 11.19 -12.36 6.07
C PHE A 39 10.83 -12.20 4.59
N ASN A 40 11.28 -13.13 3.77
CA ASN A 40 11.09 -13.09 2.31
C ASN A 40 9.60 -13.16 1.92
N ILE A 41 8.77 -13.95 2.61
CA ILE A 41 7.33 -14.03 2.33
C ILE A 41 6.68 -12.65 2.42
N VAL A 42 7.05 -11.83 3.42
CA VAL A 42 6.51 -10.48 3.55
C VAL A 42 6.99 -9.58 2.42
N LEU A 43 8.27 -9.65 2.06
CA LEU A 43 8.81 -8.91 0.91
C LEU A 43 8.14 -9.32 -0.40
N ASP A 44 7.94 -10.61 -0.61
CA ASP A 44 7.33 -11.13 -1.84
C ASP A 44 5.89 -10.65 -2.00
N ILE A 45 5.10 -10.69 -0.94
CA ILE A 45 3.70 -10.23 -0.97
C ILE A 45 3.65 -8.70 -1.11
N VAL A 46 4.36 -7.97 -0.24
CA VAL A 46 4.16 -6.53 -0.07
C VAL A 46 4.93 -5.73 -1.11
N LEU A 47 6.22 -6.00 -1.29
CA LEU A 47 7.07 -5.23 -2.20
C LEU A 47 7.03 -5.79 -3.62
N LYS A 48 7.38 -7.05 -3.80
CA LYS A 48 7.43 -7.65 -5.15
C LYS A 48 6.04 -7.72 -5.78
N GLY A 49 4.99 -8.04 -5.00
CA GLY A 49 3.62 -8.02 -5.50
C GLY A 49 3.24 -6.63 -6.03
N THR A 50 3.49 -5.58 -5.24
CA THR A 50 3.28 -4.18 -5.67
C THR A 50 4.10 -3.84 -6.91
N CYS A 51 5.40 -4.18 -6.94
CA CYS A 51 6.25 -3.94 -8.11
C CYS A 51 5.72 -4.63 -9.37
N ASN A 52 5.36 -5.91 -9.28
CA ASN A 52 4.92 -6.70 -10.42
C ASN A 52 3.65 -6.12 -11.05
N PHE A 53 2.64 -5.78 -10.25
CA PHE A 53 1.42 -5.15 -10.77
C PHE A 53 1.68 -3.74 -11.28
N SER A 54 2.44 -2.92 -10.55
CA SER A 54 2.78 -1.55 -10.98
C SER A 54 3.47 -1.54 -12.34
N LEU A 55 4.48 -2.39 -12.53
CA LEU A 55 5.24 -2.46 -13.78
C LEU A 55 4.38 -2.98 -14.94
N ALA A 56 3.58 -4.03 -14.72
CA ALA A 56 2.75 -4.59 -15.77
C ALA A 56 1.65 -3.62 -16.21
N VAL A 57 0.94 -3.00 -15.26
CA VAL A 57 -0.12 -2.03 -15.53
C VAL A 57 0.46 -0.75 -16.15
N GLY A 58 1.54 -0.22 -15.57
CA GLY A 58 2.18 0.99 -16.10
C GLY A 58 2.68 0.83 -17.53
N LYS A 59 3.30 -0.31 -17.88
CA LYS A 59 3.68 -0.62 -19.26
C LYS A 59 2.48 -0.68 -20.20
N GLN A 60 1.38 -1.28 -19.75
CA GLN A 60 0.14 -1.33 -20.53
C GLN A 60 -0.41 0.09 -20.80
N TRP A 61 -0.48 0.94 -19.77
CA TRP A 61 -0.93 2.33 -19.93
C TRP A 61 -0.04 3.13 -20.88
N ILE A 62 1.29 3.02 -20.73
CA ILE A 62 2.26 3.72 -21.61
C ILE A 62 2.11 3.26 -23.07
N ASN A 63 2.05 1.95 -23.30
CA ASN A 63 1.91 1.39 -24.67
C ASN A 63 0.59 1.81 -25.32
N ASN A 64 -0.48 1.91 -24.56
CA ASN A 64 -1.80 2.31 -25.03
C ASN A 64 -1.98 3.84 -25.08
N LYS A 65 -0.98 4.62 -24.67
CA LYS A 65 -1.08 6.10 -24.49
C LYS A 65 -2.27 6.48 -23.59
N GLN A 66 -2.52 5.68 -22.59
CA GLN A 66 -3.61 5.80 -21.64
C GLN A 66 -3.14 6.51 -20.37
N LYS A 67 -3.91 7.49 -19.88
CA LYS A 67 -3.72 8.03 -18.52
C LYS A 67 -4.05 6.97 -17.48
N GLY A 68 -3.46 7.06 -16.29
CA GLY A 68 -3.74 6.09 -15.22
C GLY A 68 -3.53 6.65 -13.82
N LYS A 69 -4.22 6.07 -12.87
CA LYS A 69 -4.09 6.40 -11.44
C LYS A 69 -3.61 5.17 -10.66
N MET A 70 -2.46 5.30 -10.02
CA MET A 70 -1.91 4.25 -9.17
C MET A 70 -1.89 4.71 -7.72
N LEU A 71 -2.50 3.92 -6.85
CA LEU A 71 -2.54 4.16 -5.41
C LEU A 71 -1.88 3.02 -4.67
N ASN A 72 -0.83 3.33 -3.92
CA ASN A 72 -0.12 2.37 -3.09
C ASN A 72 -0.50 2.55 -1.62
N ILE A 73 -0.74 1.47 -0.90
CA ILE A 73 -0.95 1.53 0.55
C ILE A 73 0.38 1.23 1.25
N VAL A 74 0.91 2.25 1.91
CA VAL A 74 2.11 2.14 2.75
C VAL A 74 1.74 2.19 4.24
N THR A 75 2.65 2.62 5.08
CA THR A 75 2.43 2.80 6.53
C THR A 75 3.39 3.87 7.03
N THR A 76 3.09 4.50 8.18
CA THR A 76 3.96 5.52 8.75
C THR A 76 5.37 5.00 9.07
N TYR A 77 5.52 3.75 9.44
CA TYR A 77 6.83 3.15 9.68
C TYR A 77 7.65 2.84 8.40
N ALA A 78 7.12 3.17 7.22
CA ALA A 78 7.90 3.09 5.98
C ALA A 78 9.11 4.05 5.98
N TRP A 79 9.04 5.14 6.74
CA TRP A 79 10.15 6.08 6.90
C TRP A 79 10.69 6.19 8.33
N THR A 80 9.93 5.76 9.34
CA THR A 80 10.43 5.80 10.74
C THR A 80 11.06 4.48 11.19
N GLY A 81 10.80 3.38 10.47
CA GLY A 81 11.04 2.04 10.97
C GLY A 81 10.06 1.66 12.08
N SER A 82 10.05 0.39 12.46
CA SER A 82 9.32 -0.11 13.63
C SER A 82 9.88 -1.45 14.10
N GLY A 83 10.14 -1.58 15.39
CA GLY A 83 10.51 -2.85 16.00
C GLY A 83 9.42 -3.91 15.83
N TYR A 84 9.82 -5.17 15.85
CA TYR A 84 8.96 -6.36 15.77
C TYR A 84 8.18 -6.56 14.47
N VAL A 85 8.22 -5.62 13.52
CA VAL A 85 7.59 -5.69 12.19
C VAL A 85 8.59 -5.37 11.07
N VAL A 86 9.86 -5.68 11.29
CA VAL A 86 10.98 -5.32 10.41
C VAL A 86 10.78 -5.71 8.94
N PRO A 87 10.28 -6.91 8.59
CA PRO A 87 10.04 -7.23 7.18
C PRO A 87 9.02 -6.31 6.51
N SER A 88 7.95 -5.97 7.23
CA SER A 88 6.93 -5.06 6.72
C SER A 88 7.45 -3.62 6.61
N ALA A 89 8.25 -3.16 7.57
CA ALA A 89 8.86 -1.82 7.51
C ALA A 89 9.79 -1.71 6.30
N ALA A 90 10.65 -2.70 6.07
CA ALA A 90 11.53 -2.75 4.91
C ALA A 90 10.74 -2.79 3.58
N ALA A 91 9.71 -3.64 3.49
CA ALA A 91 8.87 -3.76 2.31
C ALA A 91 8.11 -2.44 2.02
N LYS A 92 7.51 -1.83 3.03
CA LYS A 92 6.75 -0.57 2.87
C LYS A 92 7.66 0.63 2.60
N GLY A 93 8.90 0.65 3.12
CA GLY A 93 9.94 1.59 2.72
C GLY A 93 10.29 1.46 1.23
N GLY A 94 10.40 0.22 0.73
CA GLY A 94 10.57 -0.05 -0.70
C GLY A 94 9.38 0.43 -1.55
N VAL A 95 8.13 0.19 -1.10
CA VAL A 95 6.92 0.69 -1.79
C VAL A 95 6.86 2.21 -1.78
N LEU A 96 7.27 2.86 -0.69
CA LEU A 96 7.36 4.33 -0.62
C LEU A 96 8.33 4.89 -1.67
N SER A 97 9.53 4.31 -1.76
CA SER A 97 10.54 4.70 -2.75
C SER A 97 10.04 4.42 -4.18
N LEU A 98 9.42 3.25 -4.42
CA LEU A 98 8.80 2.91 -5.70
C LEU A 98 7.75 3.94 -6.12
N THR A 99 6.87 4.35 -5.20
CA THR A 99 5.83 5.36 -5.46
C THR A 99 6.43 6.64 -6.01
N ARG A 100 7.43 7.18 -5.34
CA ARG A 100 8.10 8.44 -5.73
C ARG A 100 8.87 8.31 -7.03
N SER A 101 9.57 7.19 -7.23
CA SER A 101 10.35 6.95 -8.45
C SER A 101 9.45 6.82 -9.68
N LEU A 102 8.39 6.02 -9.58
CA LEU A 102 7.43 5.86 -10.69
C LEU A 102 6.68 7.17 -10.97
N ALA A 103 6.32 7.93 -9.95
CA ALA A 103 5.71 9.25 -10.12
C ALA A 103 6.60 10.18 -10.95
N ALA A 104 7.91 10.26 -10.61
CA ALA A 104 8.86 11.09 -11.34
C ALA A 104 9.05 10.63 -12.80
N GLU A 105 9.13 9.32 -13.04
CA GLU A 105 9.34 8.79 -14.39
C GLU A 105 8.10 8.86 -15.28
N TRP A 106 6.91 8.61 -14.71
CA TRP A 106 5.69 8.36 -15.47
C TRP A 106 4.74 9.56 -15.56
N ALA A 107 5.04 10.66 -14.86
CA ALA A 107 4.28 11.90 -14.99
C ALA A 107 4.14 12.37 -16.44
N LYS A 108 5.19 12.24 -17.25
CA LYS A 108 5.20 12.57 -18.69
C LYS A 108 4.21 11.75 -19.54
N TYR A 109 3.72 10.65 -19.01
CA TYR A 109 2.71 9.80 -19.63
C TYR A 109 1.30 10.02 -19.06
N ASN A 110 1.10 11.05 -18.25
CA ASN A 110 -0.14 11.32 -17.51
C ASN A 110 -0.55 10.16 -16.58
N ILE A 111 0.44 9.53 -15.95
CA ILE A 111 0.23 8.51 -14.92
C ILE A 111 0.56 9.13 -13.56
N ASN A 112 -0.44 9.24 -12.70
CA ASN A 112 -0.26 9.67 -11.32
C ASN A 112 0.00 8.46 -10.42
N VAL A 113 1.02 8.54 -9.59
CA VAL A 113 1.38 7.49 -8.63
C VAL A 113 1.48 8.10 -7.24
N ASN A 114 0.51 7.79 -6.38
CA ASN A 114 0.44 8.32 -5.02
C ASN A 114 0.34 7.18 -4.00
N ALA A 115 0.49 7.50 -2.74
CA ALA A 115 0.32 6.55 -1.65
C ALA A 115 -0.51 7.12 -0.51
N ILE A 116 -1.10 6.23 0.28
CA ILE A 116 -1.68 6.55 1.59
C ILE A 116 -0.89 5.77 2.64
N ALA A 117 -0.58 6.44 3.75
CA ALA A 117 0.01 5.82 4.94
C ALA A 117 -1.02 5.83 6.08
N PRO A 118 -1.95 4.89 6.11
CA PRO A 118 -3.02 4.90 7.11
C PRO A 118 -2.47 4.76 8.52
N GLY A 119 -3.07 5.49 9.45
CA GLY A 119 -2.97 5.22 10.87
C GLY A 119 -3.71 3.93 11.26
N PRO A 120 -4.11 3.78 12.53
CA PRO A 120 -4.82 2.59 12.98
C PRO A 120 -6.27 2.53 12.47
N PHE A 121 -6.53 1.62 11.54
CA PHE A 121 -7.86 1.24 11.04
C PHE A 121 -8.08 -0.24 11.38
N PRO A 122 -8.82 -0.57 12.45
CA PRO A 122 -8.99 -1.96 12.89
C PRO A 122 -9.77 -2.79 11.88
N THR A 123 -9.16 -3.87 11.38
CA THR A 123 -9.82 -4.90 10.59
C THR A 123 -9.78 -6.24 11.33
N LYS A 124 -10.78 -7.09 11.15
CA LYS A 124 -10.91 -8.36 11.90
C LYS A 124 -9.64 -9.23 11.87
N GLY A 125 -8.95 -9.35 10.78
CA GLY A 125 -7.79 -10.24 10.69
C GLY A 125 -6.45 -9.60 11.05
N ALA A 126 -6.22 -8.34 10.66
CA ALA A 126 -4.97 -7.66 10.93
C ALA A 126 -4.85 -7.24 12.40
N TRP A 127 -5.95 -6.75 12.98
CA TRP A 127 -5.96 -6.28 14.37
C TRP A 127 -5.63 -7.37 15.38
N ASP A 128 -6.18 -8.58 15.18
CA ASP A 128 -5.93 -9.70 16.08
C ASP A 128 -4.48 -10.22 16.00
N ARG A 129 -3.83 -10.09 14.86
CA ARG A 129 -2.42 -10.46 14.65
C ARG A 129 -1.44 -9.41 15.17
N LEU A 130 -1.75 -8.13 14.95
CA LEU A 130 -0.87 -7.02 15.33
C LEU A 130 -1.08 -6.53 16.76
N PHE A 131 -2.23 -6.86 17.35
CA PHE A 131 -2.57 -6.45 18.71
C PHE A 131 -3.31 -7.57 19.45
N PRO A 132 -2.60 -8.64 19.85
CA PRO A 132 -3.20 -9.79 20.53
C PRO A 132 -3.94 -9.41 21.81
N LYS A 133 -5.02 -10.14 22.12
CA LYS A 133 -5.89 -9.86 23.28
C LYS A 133 -5.17 -9.58 24.62
N PRO A 134 -4.12 -10.32 25.02
CA PRO A 134 -3.42 -10.04 26.27
C PRO A 134 -2.84 -8.62 26.35
N PHE A 135 -2.33 -8.10 25.22
CA PHE A 135 -1.76 -6.75 25.18
C PHE A 135 -2.82 -5.65 25.26
N ARG A 136 -4.05 -5.91 24.80
CA ARG A 136 -5.16 -4.95 24.85
C ARG A 136 -5.60 -4.60 26.27
N ALA A 137 -5.32 -5.47 27.24
CA ALA A 137 -5.65 -5.22 28.64
C ALA A 137 -4.74 -4.16 29.29
N PHE A 138 -3.52 -3.98 28.76
CA PHE A 138 -2.51 -3.12 29.37
C PHE A 138 -2.24 -1.82 28.59
N VAL A 139 -2.63 -1.74 27.33
CA VAL A 139 -2.36 -0.59 26.47
C VAL A 139 -3.61 -0.21 25.69
N ASP A 140 -4.10 1.01 25.90
CA ASP A 140 -5.14 1.59 25.05
C ASP A 140 -4.47 2.33 23.88
N PRO A 141 -4.50 1.76 22.67
CA PRO A 141 -3.86 2.38 21.49
C PRO A 141 -4.45 3.74 21.15
N LYS A 142 -5.71 4.01 21.52
CA LYS A 142 -6.40 5.27 21.25
C LYS A 142 -5.73 6.47 21.93
N LYS A 143 -5.09 6.23 23.09
CA LYS A 143 -4.36 7.28 23.83
C LYS A 143 -3.18 7.87 23.05
N ARG A 144 -2.69 7.17 22.01
CA ARG A 144 -1.62 7.63 21.12
C ARG A 144 -2.12 8.34 19.87
N ILE A 145 -3.44 8.34 19.67
CA ILE A 145 -4.08 8.97 18.52
C ILE A 145 -4.63 10.32 18.97
N PRO A 146 -4.20 11.44 18.41
CA PRO A 146 -4.67 12.77 18.84
C PRO A 146 -6.18 12.92 18.81
N LEU A 147 -6.89 12.30 17.86
CA LEU A 147 -8.35 12.28 17.80
C LEU A 147 -9.02 11.37 18.80
N GLY A 148 -8.26 10.60 19.62
CA GLY A 148 -8.80 9.71 20.65
C GLY A 148 -9.60 8.52 20.15
N ARG A 149 -9.66 8.30 18.83
CA ARG A 149 -10.39 7.20 18.19
C ARG A 149 -9.62 6.57 17.04
N PHE A 150 -10.00 5.37 16.66
CA PHE A 150 -9.53 4.78 15.42
C PHE A 150 -10.20 5.43 14.20
N GLY A 151 -9.55 5.35 13.05
CA GLY A 151 -10.14 5.75 11.78
C GLY A 151 -11.26 4.79 11.35
N GLU A 152 -12.27 5.33 10.70
CA GLU A 152 -13.34 4.57 10.06
C GLU A 152 -12.96 4.24 8.61
N HIS A 153 -13.31 3.03 8.15
CA HIS A 153 -12.94 2.60 6.80
C HIS A 153 -13.46 3.55 5.71
N GLN A 154 -14.60 4.18 5.94
CA GLN A 154 -15.16 5.17 5.00
C GLN A 154 -14.28 6.43 4.89
N GLU A 155 -13.65 6.87 5.99
CA GLU A 155 -12.73 8.02 5.96
C GLU A 155 -11.52 7.72 5.07
N LEU A 156 -10.96 6.51 5.19
CA LEU A 156 -9.87 6.06 4.32
C LEU A 156 -10.33 5.89 2.86
N ALA A 157 -11.50 5.33 2.64
CA ALA A 157 -12.07 5.14 1.30
C ALA A 157 -12.33 6.47 0.59
N ASN A 158 -12.79 7.50 1.29
CA ASN A 158 -12.99 8.84 0.74
C ASN A 158 -11.68 9.46 0.23
N LEU A 159 -10.59 9.32 1.01
CA LEU A 159 -9.26 9.76 0.57
C LEU A 159 -8.76 8.96 -0.62
N ALA A 160 -8.94 7.64 -0.61
CA ALA A 160 -8.56 6.78 -1.73
C ALA A 160 -9.31 7.17 -3.00
N ALA A 161 -10.64 7.37 -2.90
CA ALA A 161 -11.47 7.81 -4.02
C ALA A 161 -11.02 9.18 -4.57
N TYR A 162 -10.67 10.13 -3.71
CA TYR A 162 -10.12 11.41 -4.13
C TYR A 162 -8.81 11.23 -4.91
N LEU A 163 -7.85 10.45 -4.38
CA LEU A 163 -6.53 10.27 -4.99
C LEU A 163 -6.55 9.51 -6.32
N VAL A 164 -7.60 8.74 -6.61
CA VAL A 164 -7.76 8.04 -7.88
C VAL A 164 -8.75 8.74 -8.83
N SER A 165 -9.32 9.87 -8.45
CA SER A 165 -10.21 10.68 -9.28
C SER A 165 -9.45 11.75 -10.08
N ASP A 166 -10.13 12.39 -11.04
CA ASP A 166 -9.59 13.51 -11.79
C ASP A 166 -9.36 14.76 -10.91
N TYR A 167 -9.99 14.86 -9.74
CA TYR A 167 -9.75 15.96 -8.78
C TYR A 167 -8.31 15.99 -8.23
N SER A 168 -7.57 14.90 -8.38
CA SER A 168 -6.17 14.79 -7.97
C SER A 168 -5.17 14.79 -9.13
N ASP A 169 -5.55 15.28 -10.32
CA ASP A 169 -4.70 15.21 -11.52
C ASP A 169 -3.34 15.92 -11.37
N TYR A 170 -3.27 16.94 -10.52
CA TYR A 170 -2.00 17.64 -10.24
C TYR A 170 -1.22 17.06 -9.05
N MET A 171 -1.62 15.87 -8.56
CA MET A 171 -0.94 15.19 -7.44
C MET A 171 -0.24 13.93 -7.95
N THR A 172 1.08 13.86 -7.80
CA THR A 172 1.86 12.64 -8.06
C THR A 172 3.10 12.60 -7.16
N GLY A 173 3.47 11.40 -6.70
CA GLY A 173 4.58 11.18 -5.77
C GLY A 173 4.25 11.48 -4.31
N GLU A 174 3.01 11.85 -4.00
CA GLU A 174 2.59 12.21 -2.66
C GLU A 174 2.26 10.99 -1.79
N VAL A 175 2.50 11.17 -0.50
CA VAL A 175 2.14 10.18 0.53
C VAL A 175 1.32 10.87 1.60
N VAL A 176 0.02 10.65 1.56
CA VAL A 176 -0.91 11.23 2.53
C VAL A 176 -0.98 10.35 3.78
N THR A 177 -0.82 10.98 4.96
CA THR A 177 -0.79 10.29 6.26
C THR A 177 -2.10 10.53 7.01
#